data_fbe9a469eae9ad47a457ab0968f9c5c8
#
_entry.id   fbe9a469eae9ad47a457ab0968f9c5c8
#
_cell.length_a   1.000
_cell.length_b   1.000
_cell.length_c   1.000
_cell.angle_alpha   90.00
_cell.angle_beta   90.00
_cell.angle_gamma   90.00
#
_symmetry.space_group_name_H-M   'P 1'
#
loop_
_entity.id
_entity.type
_entity.pdbx_description
1 polymer ?
#
loop_
_entity_poly.entity_id
_entity_poly.type
_entity_poly.pdbx_seq_one_letter_code
_entity_poly.pdbx_strand_id
1 'polypeptide(L)'
;MIEENPEELSQVKGISNRMAMEIADQVAEKKGMRNAMLFLGKLGIGMNLAVKIYKEYGEKIYDIIHNNPYKLADDMEGVGFKIADEIARNSGMELNSPFRIKSGILYALSAAVSAGHTYYPMDALIEEAGRLLGVFIDNPEEILTDLMIDRKVMVRTVD
;
A
#
# COMPACT_ATOMS: atom_id res chain seq x y z
N MET A 1 18.39 -17.61 -21.10
CA MET A 1 19.19 -16.70 -20.88
C MET A 1 19.23 -15.56 -21.85
N ILE A 2 18.08 -15.27 -22.41
CA ILE A 2 17.84 -14.09 -23.25
C ILE A 2 18.11 -12.79 -22.47
N GLU A 3 17.82 -12.77 -21.19
CA GLU A 3 17.99 -11.63 -20.29
C GLU A 3 19.43 -11.29 -19.90
N GLU A 4 20.37 -12.24 -20.10
CA GLU A 4 21.74 -12.07 -19.63
C GLU A 4 22.66 -11.41 -20.65
N ASN A 5 22.41 -11.59 -21.94
CA ASN A 5 23.28 -11.04 -22.97
C ASN A 5 22.52 -10.68 -24.26
N PRO A 6 22.01 -9.43 -24.37
CA PRO A 6 21.30 -8.98 -25.57
C PRO A 6 22.17 -8.97 -26.81
N GLU A 7 23.50 -8.80 -26.67
CA GLU A 7 24.43 -8.77 -27.80
C GLU A 7 24.52 -10.13 -28.50
N GLU A 8 24.46 -11.21 -27.75
CA GLU A 8 24.43 -12.55 -28.32
C GLU A 8 23.19 -12.79 -29.16
N LEU A 9 22.05 -12.24 -28.75
CA LEU A 9 20.80 -12.34 -29.52
C LEU A 9 20.91 -11.66 -30.87
N SER A 10 21.60 -10.53 -30.97
CA SER A 10 21.79 -9.79 -32.21
C SER A 10 22.60 -10.56 -33.24
N GLN A 11 23.42 -11.51 -32.83
CA GLN A 11 24.21 -12.33 -33.69
C GLN A 11 23.46 -13.54 -34.31
N VAL A 12 22.27 -13.80 -33.82
CA VAL A 12 21.43 -14.92 -34.25
C VAL A 12 20.36 -14.43 -35.23
N LYS A 13 20.38 -15.00 -36.45
CA LYS A 13 19.34 -14.87 -37.49
C LYS A 13 18.92 -13.43 -37.83
N GLY A 14 19.87 -12.49 -37.85
CA GLY A 14 19.59 -11.12 -38.29
C GLY A 14 18.86 -10.24 -37.30
N ILE A 15 18.81 -10.62 -36.03
CA ILE A 15 18.24 -9.77 -34.97
C ILE A 15 19.21 -8.61 -34.72
N SER A 16 18.70 -7.36 -34.85
CA SER A 16 19.51 -6.17 -34.56
C SER A 16 19.75 -6.00 -33.06
N ASN A 17 20.79 -5.26 -32.68
CA ASN A 17 21.07 -4.94 -31.28
C ASN A 17 19.87 -4.29 -30.60
N ARG A 18 19.16 -3.41 -31.31
CA ARG A 18 17.97 -2.75 -30.81
C ARG A 18 16.85 -3.76 -30.48
N MET A 19 16.58 -4.70 -31.39
CA MET A 19 15.58 -5.74 -31.17
C MET A 19 15.97 -6.67 -30.02
N ALA A 20 17.25 -7.04 -29.92
CA ALA A 20 17.77 -7.86 -28.84
C ALA A 20 17.60 -7.17 -27.49
N MET A 21 17.86 -5.87 -27.41
CA MET A 21 17.67 -5.09 -26.18
C MET A 21 16.20 -4.99 -25.82
N GLU A 22 15.31 -4.76 -26.78
CA GLU A 22 13.86 -4.74 -26.54
C GLU A 22 13.35 -6.06 -26.00
N ILE A 23 13.80 -7.18 -26.56
CA ILE A 23 13.44 -8.54 -26.10
C ILE A 23 13.96 -8.75 -24.67
N ALA A 24 15.20 -8.37 -24.38
CA ALA A 24 15.78 -8.50 -23.04
C ALA A 24 15.01 -7.67 -22.00
N ASP A 25 14.62 -6.45 -22.34
CA ASP A 25 13.83 -5.57 -21.48
C ASP A 25 12.46 -6.18 -21.18
N GLN A 26 11.77 -6.73 -22.20
CA GLN A 26 10.49 -7.40 -22.01
C GLN A 26 10.60 -8.63 -21.11
N VAL A 27 11.65 -9.43 -21.26
CA VAL A 27 11.90 -10.61 -20.43
C VAL A 27 12.18 -10.18 -18.98
N ALA A 28 12.99 -9.16 -18.77
CA ALA A 28 13.29 -8.62 -17.45
C ALA A 28 12.03 -8.07 -16.77
N GLU A 29 11.18 -7.36 -17.50
CA GLU A 29 9.91 -6.86 -17.00
C GLU A 29 8.97 -7.99 -16.57
N LYS A 30 8.84 -9.03 -17.40
CA LYS A 30 8.03 -10.20 -17.05
C LYS A 30 8.56 -10.93 -15.81
N LYS A 31 9.88 -11.05 -15.67
CA LYS A 31 10.51 -11.66 -14.51
C LYS A 31 10.25 -10.84 -13.26
N GLY A 32 10.40 -9.52 -13.33
CA GLY A 32 10.10 -8.58 -12.24
C GLY A 32 8.64 -8.68 -11.81
N MET A 33 7.73 -8.72 -12.78
CA MET A 33 6.30 -8.89 -12.52
C MET A 33 6.02 -10.22 -11.82
N ARG A 34 6.60 -11.31 -12.29
CA ARG A 34 6.43 -12.64 -11.68
C ARG A 34 6.90 -12.65 -10.23
N ASN A 35 8.07 -12.08 -9.95
CA ASN A 35 8.62 -12.00 -8.60
C ASN A 35 7.72 -11.16 -7.68
N ALA A 36 7.22 -10.03 -8.17
CA ALA A 36 6.28 -9.20 -7.44
C ALA A 36 4.97 -9.93 -7.18
N MET A 37 4.46 -10.67 -8.16
CA MET A 37 3.25 -11.49 -8.01
C MET A 37 3.40 -12.55 -6.93
N LEU A 38 4.54 -13.24 -6.87
CA LEU A 38 4.84 -14.23 -5.84
C LEU A 38 4.94 -13.57 -4.46
N PHE A 39 5.60 -12.43 -4.39
CA PHE A 39 5.72 -11.66 -3.16
C PHE A 39 4.34 -11.20 -2.64
N LEU A 40 3.55 -10.58 -3.49
CA LEU A 40 2.22 -10.09 -3.13
C LEU A 40 1.26 -11.25 -2.81
N GLY A 41 1.40 -12.38 -3.50
CA GLY A 41 0.62 -13.58 -3.22
C GLY A 41 0.88 -14.14 -1.83
N LYS A 42 2.11 -14.08 -1.36
CA LYS A 42 2.48 -14.47 0.02
C LYS A 42 1.83 -13.57 1.07
N LEU A 43 1.49 -12.36 0.71
CA LEU A 43 0.81 -11.39 1.57
C LEU A 43 -0.72 -11.52 1.50
N GLY A 44 -1.24 -12.51 0.80
CA GLY A 44 -2.68 -12.74 0.69
C GLY A 44 -3.37 -11.92 -0.40
N ILE A 45 -2.63 -11.30 -1.30
CA ILE A 45 -3.18 -10.47 -2.38
C ILE A 45 -3.52 -11.35 -3.58
N GLY A 46 -4.76 -11.23 -4.09
CA GLY A 46 -5.18 -11.92 -5.29
C GLY A 46 -4.43 -11.45 -6.54
N MET A 47 -4.35 -12.32 -7.55
CA MET A 47 -3.58 -12.06 -8.76
C MET A 47 -4.02 -10.77 -9.48
N ASN A 48 -5.32 -10.54 -9.62
CA ASN A 48 -5.83 -9.35 -10.31
C ASN A 48 -5.40 -8.05 -9.65
N LEU A 49 -5.47 -8.01 -8.32
CA LEU A 49 -5.06 -6.85 -7.55
C LEU A 49 -3.53 -6.71 -7.56
N ALA A 50 -2.80 -7.81 -7.48
CA ALA A 50 -1.33 -7.80 -7.54
C ALA A 50 -0.84 -7.21 -8.87
N VAL A 51 -1.47 -7.55 -9.99
CA VAL A 51 -1.15 -6.95 -11.31
C VAL A 51 -1.35 -5.44 -11.28
N LYS A 52 -2.47 -4.97 -10.75
CA LYS A 52 -2.75 -3.54 -10.64
C LYS A 52 -1.72 -2.81 -9.79
N ILE A 53 -1.37 -3.39 -8.65
CA ILE A 53 -0.36 -2.84 -7.74
C ILE A 53 0.99 -2.74 -8.45
N TYR A 54 1.41 -3.79 -9.13
CA TYR A 54 2.68 -3.78 -9.84
C TYR A 54 2.70 -2.77 -10.98
N LYS A 55 1.59 -2.61 -11.71
CA LYS A 55 1.48 -1.60 -12.79
C LYS A 55 1.61 -0.19 -12.25
N GLU A 56 1.10 0.07 -11.04
CA GLU A 56 1.15 1.39 -10.44
C GLU A 56 2.53 1.73 -9.86
N TYR A 57 3.14 0.80 -9.16
CA TYR A 57 4.37 1.06 -8.39
C TYR A 57 5.62 0.40 -8.98
N GLY A 58 5.46 -0.65 -9.79
CA GLY A 58 6.60 -1.43 -10.26
C GLY A 58 7.39 -2.05 -9.12
N GLU A 59 8.71 -1.96 -9.20
CA GLU A 59 9.61 -2.51 -8.18
C GLU A 59 9.59 -1.72 -6.86
N LYS A 60 9.06 -0.52 -6.85
CA LYS A 60 8.90 0.30 -5.63
C LYS A 60 7.95 -0.34 -4.63
N ILE A 61 7.15 -1.32 -5.06
CA ILE A 61 6.18 -2.00 -4.19
C ILE A 61 6.84 -2.66 -2.98
N TYR A 62 8.05 -3.18 -3.13
CA TYR A 62 8.77 -3.79 -2.02
C TYR A 62 9.06 -2.78 -0.90
N ASP A 63 9.55 -1.59 -1.27
CA ASP A 63 9.82 -0.52 -0.33
C ASP A 63 8.54 0.02 0.31
N ILE A 64 7.49 0.18 -0.49
CA ILE A 64 6.20 0.67 0.00
C ILE A 64 5.62 -0.27 1.05
N ILE A 65 5.61 -1.56 0.79
CA ILE A 65 5.08 -2.56 1.72
C ILE A 65 5.96 -2.66 2.97
N HIS A 66 7.27 -2.55 2.81
CA HIS A 66 8.18 -2.58 3.95
C HIS A 66 8.04 -1.36 4.86
N ASN A 67 7.90 -0.19 4.27
CA ASN A 67 7.86 1.08 5.03
C ASN A 67 6.46 1.47 5.49
N ASN A 68 5.48 1.46 4.58
CA ASN A 68 4.11 1.86 4.89
C ASN A 68 3.11 1.26 3.89
N PRO A 69 2.62 0.05 4.13
CA PRO A 69 1.66 -0.60 3.23
C PRO A 69 0.31 0.13 3.13
N TYR A 70 -0.04 0.97 4.11
CA TYR A 70 -1.29 1.75 4.06
C TYR A 70 -1.30 2.83 2.99
N LYS A 71 -0.13 3.16 2.44
CA LYS A 71 -0.04 4.02 1.27
C LYS A 71 -0.83 3.48 0.08
N LEU A 72 -0.95 2.16 -0.04
CA LEU A 72 -1.76 1.53 -1.08
C LEU A 72 -3.23 1.96 -1.00
N ALA A 73 -3.77 2.08 0.20
CA ALA A 73 -5.15 2.52 0.40
C ALA A 73 -5.34 4.00 0.03
N ASP A 74 -4.32 4.82 0.23
CA ASP A 74 -4.37 6.24 -0.12
C ASP A 74 -4.28 6.47 -1.64
N ASP A 75 -3.46 5.69 -2.33
CA ASP A 75 -3.10 5.95 -3.73
C ASP A 75 -3.93 5.15 -4.74
N MET A 76 -4.53 4.03 -4.34
CA MET A 76 -5.19 3.11 -5.26
C MET A 76 -6.66 2.91 -4.95
N GLU A 77 -7.49 3.10 -5.97
CA GLU A 77 -8.87 2.63 -5.93
C GLU A 77 -8.89 1.09 -5.91
N GLY A 78 -9.79 0.54 -5.14
CA GLY A 78 -9.92 -0.91 -4.98
C GLY A 78 -9.07 -1.49 -3.86
N VAL A 79 -8.16 -0.71 -3.28
CA VAL A 79 -7.43 -1.10 -2.07
C VAL A 79 -7.97 -0.26 -0.91
N GLY A 80 -8.85 -0.87 -0.12
CA GLY A 80 -9.37 -0.24 1.09
C GLY A 80 -8.46 -0.48 2.29
N PHE A 81 -8.81 0.15 3.41
CA PHE A 81 -8.09 -0.03 4.66
C PHE A 81 -7.93 -1.50 5.05
N LYS A 82 -8.98 -2.30 4.93
CA LYS A 82 -8.95 -3.72 5.32
C LYS A 82 -7.93 -4.53 4.54
N ILE A 83 -7.82 -4.27 3.24
CA ILE A 83 -6.84 -4.94 2.38
C ILE A 83 -5.43 -4.49 2.75
N ALA A 84 -5.21 -3.19 2.90
CA ALA A 84 -3.92 -2.64 3.31
C ALA A 84 -3.51 -3.15 4.69
N ASP A 85 -4.45 -3.26 5.63
CA ASP A 85 -4.20 -3.79 6.96
C ASP A 85 -3.81 -5.27 6.93
N GLU A 86 -4.46 -6.06 6.10
CA GLU A 86 -4.11 -7.47 5.90
C GLU A 86 -2.70 -7.62 5.35
N ILE A 87 -2.35 -6.82 4.34
CA ILE A 87 -1.00 -6.76 3.79
C ILE A 87 0.02 -6.41 4.87
N ALA A 88 -0.26 -5.38 5.66
CA ALA A 88 0.61 -4.94 6.74
C ALA A 88 0.84 -6.05 7.77
N ARG A 89 -0.22 -6.71 8.19
CA ARG A 89 -0.14 -7.80 9.17
C ARG A 89 0.64 -8.99 8.61
N ASN A 90 0.40 -9.36 7.37
CA ASN A 90 1.10 -10.47 6.71
C ASN A 90 2.57 -10.13 6.43
N SER A 91 2.91 -8.86 6.30
CA SER A 91 4.31 -8.41 6.14
C SER A 91 5.08 -8.32 7.46
N GLY A 92 4.41 -8.55 8.60
CA GLY A 92 5.04 -8.53 9.92
C GLY A 92 4.99 -7.19 10.64
N MET A 93 4.15 -6.25 10.19
CA MET A 93 3.99 -4.98 10.89
C MET A 93 3.34 -5.19 12.26
N GLU A 94 3.82 -4.48 13.26
CA GLU A 94 3.27 -4.55 14.61
C GLU A 94 1.83 -4.04 14.66
N LEU A 95 1.00 -4.69 15.49
CA LEU A 95 -0.43 -4.35 15.62
C LEU A 95 -0.65 -2.93 16.15
N ASN A 96 0.29 -2.40 16.91
CA ASN A 96 0.25 -1.05 17.47
C ASN A 96 1.14 -0.05 16.71
N SER A 97 1.55 -0.38 15.48
CA SER A 97 2.33 0.53 14.64
C SER A 97 1.62 1.87 14.46
N PRO A 98 2.33 3.01 14.57
CA PRO A 98 1.75 4.32 14.32
C PRO A 98 1.08 4.45 12.95
N PHE A 99 1.63 3.83 11.93
CA PHE A 99 1.03 3.82 10.58
C PHE A 99 -0.33 3.12 10.58
N ARG A 100 -0.42 1.99 11.27
CA ARG A 100 -1.67 1.24 11.39
C ARG A 100 -2.74 2.05 12.14
N ILE A 101 -2.37 2.63 13.26
CA ILE A 101 -3.28 3.42 14.10
C ILE A 101 -3.78 4.65 13.34
N LYS A 102 -2.88 5.41 12.72
CA LYS A 102 -3.26 6.59 11.90
C LYS A 102 -4.22 6.22 10.79
N SER A 103 -3.93 5.16 10.06
CA SER A 103 -4.78 4.70 8.96
C SER A 103 -6.13 4.20 9.44
N GLY A 104 -6.18 3.54 10.60
CA GLY A 104 -7.42 3.10 11.23
C GLY A 104 -8.30 4.26 11.66
N ILE A 105 -7.71 5.31 12.22
CA ILE A 105 -8.42 6.54 12.60
C ILE A 105 -9.02 7.20 11.37
N LEU A 106 -8.25 7.35 10.30
CA LEU A 106 -8.74 7.93 9.04
C LEU A 106 -9.85 7.09 8.43
N TYR A 107 -9.76 5.79 8.50
CA TYR A 107 -10.80 4.90 8.01
C TYR A 107 -12.09 5.05 8.82
N ALA A 108 -11.99 5.08 10.14
CA ALA A 108 -13.14 5.26 11.02
C ALA A 108 -13.83 6.60 10.77
N LEU A 109 -13.04 7.67 10.59
CA LEU A 109 -13.57 9.00 10.27
C LEU A 109 -14.26 9.02 8.90
N SER A 110 -13.66 8.39 7.91
CA SER A 110 -14.24 8.27 6.56
C SER A 110 -15.57 7.53 6.59
N ALA A 111 -15.66 6.46 7.38
CA ALA A 111 -16.91 5.72 7.55
C ALA A 111 -17.98 6.57 8.21
N ALA A 112 -17.62 7.37 9.22
CA ALA A 112 -18.55 8.28 9.88
C ALA A 112 -19.06 9.37 8.91
N VAL A 113 -18.18 9.95 8.09
CA VAL A 113 -18.55 10.92 7.07
C VAL A 113 -19.49 10.30 6.05
N SER A 114 -19.21 9.08 5.62
CA SER A 114 -20.07 8.34 4.67
C SER A 114 -21.46 8.04 5.26
N ALA A 115 -21.56 7.93 6.59
CA ALA A 115 -22.82 7.74 7.28
C ALA A 115 -23.60 9.06 7.52
N GLY A 116 -23.07 10.19 7.05
CA GLY A 116 -23.74 11.49 7.11
C GLY A 116 -23.26 12.43 8.21
N HIS A 117 -22.22 12.06 8.95
CA HIS A 117 -21.66 12.96 9.98
C HIS A 117 -20.80 14.04 9.33
N THR A 118 -21.04 15.30 9.68
CA THR A 118 -20.20 16.42 9.22
C THR A 118 -18.96 16.57 10.08
N TYR A 119 -19.02 16.13 11.32
CA TYR A 119 -17.90 16.01 12.25
C TYR A 119 -18.17 14.85 13.21
N TYR A 120 -17.14 14.42 13.89
CA TYR A 120 -17.22 13.27 14.78
C TYR A 120 -16.47 13.57 16.08
N PRO A 121 -17.08 13.27 17.26
CA PRO A 121 -16.39 13.48 18.54
C PRO A 121 -15.07 12.71 18.62
N MET A 122 -14.02 13.38 19.08
CA MET A 122 -12.69 12.80 19.13
C MET A 122 -12.63 11.50 19.94
N ASP A 123 -13.23 11.50 21.13
CA ASP A 123 -13.25 10.33 22.02
C ASP A 123 -13.93 9.13 21.35
N ALA A 124 -15.07 9.37 20.70
CA ALA A 124 -15.79 8.34 19.99
C ALA A 124 -15.00 7.80 18.80
N LEU A 125 -14.29 8.68 18.09
CA LEU A 125 -13.44 8.30 16.96
C LEU A 125 -12.30 7.39 17.42
N ILE A 126 -11.62 7.75 18.49
CA ILE A 126 -10.51 6.96 19.06
C ILE A 126 -11.01 5.59 19.54
N GLU A 127 -12.13 5.55 20.22
CA GLU A 127 -12.74 4.30 20.67
C GLU A 127 -13.13 3.40 19.49
N GLU A 128 -13.75 3.96 18.46
CA GLU A 128 -14.13 3.21 17.27
C GLU A 128 -12.90 2.69 16.50
N ALA A 129 -11.87 3.51 16.36
CA ALA A 129 -10.63 3.09 15.73
C ALA A 129 -9.94 1.98 16.53
N GLY A 130 -9.91 2.08 17.85
CA GLY A 130 -9.37 1.04 18.72
C GLY A 130 -10.13 -0.29 18.59
N ARG A 131 -11.44 -0.21 18.50
CA ARG A 131 -12.29 -1.37 18.28
C ARG A 131 -12.03 -2.02 16.91
N LEU A 132 -11.96 -1.20 15.86
CA LEU A 132 -11.67 -1.64 14.50
C LEU A 132 -10.31 -2.35 14.40
N LEU A 133 -9.30 -1.78 15.04
CA LEU A 133 -7.93 -2.29 15.00
C LEU A 133 -7.68 -3.43 16.00
N GLY A 134 -8.53 -3.58 16.99
CA GLY A 134 -8.34 -4.55 18.07
C GLY A 134 -7.18 -4.19 19.00
N VAL A 135 -6.84 -2.91 19.11
CA VAL A 135 -5.74 -2.42 19.97
C VAL A 135 -6.20 -1.25 20.82
N PHE A 136 -5.49 -1.02 21.92
CA PHE A 136 -5.67 0.19 22.73
C PHE A 136 -4.76 1.30 22.19
N ILE A 137 -5.32 2.48 22.00
CA ILE A 137 -4.57 3.63 21.50
C ILE A 137 -4.06 4.43 22.68
N ASP A 138 -2.75 4.32 22.97
CA ASP A 138 -2.13 4.90 24.16
C ASP A 138 -2.02 6.43 24.10
N ASN A 139 -1.65 6.97 22.96
CA ASN A 139 -1.36 8.39 22.78
C ASN A 139 -2.21 9.00 21.68
N PRO A 140 -3.55 9.08 21.84
CA PRO A 140 -4.42 9.56 20.77
C PRO A 140 -4.13 11.01 20.39
N GLU A 141 -3.77 11.84 21.35
CA GLU A 141 -3.50 13.27 21.11
C GLU A 141 -2.29 13.48 20.19
N GLU A 142 -1.22 12.73 20.43
CA GLU A 142 -0.02 12.79 19.59
C GLU A 142 -0.32 12.35 18.16
N ILE A 143 -1.03 11.25 18.02
CA ILE A 143 -1.40 10.70 16.72
C ILE A 143 -2.31 11.67 15.95
N LEU A 144 -3.29 12.26 16.64
CA LEU A 144 -4.17 13.24 16.02
C LEU A 144 -3.42 14.52 15.64
N THR A 145 -2.45 14.94 16.45
CA THR A 145 -1.59 16.08 16.15
C THR A 145 -0.79 15.81 14.86
N ASP A 146 -0.23 14.63 14.71
CA ASP A 146 0.48 14.24 13.49
C ASP A 146 -0.44 14.26 12.26
N LEU A 147 -1.65 13.76 12.40
CA LEU A 147 -2.65 13.79 11.32
C LEU A 147 -3.08 15.21 10.95
N MET A 148 -3.13 16.10 11.93
CA MET A 148 -3.41 17.53 11.69
C MET A 148 -2.26 18.21 10.95
N ILE A 149 -1.02 17.91 11.33
CA ILE A 149 0.19 18.40 10.65
C ILE A 149 0.19 17.94 9.20
N ASP A 150 -0.17 16.69 8.94
CA ASP A 150 -0.28 16.11 7.62
C ASP A 150 -1.51 16.61 6.84
N ARG A 151 -2.33 17.48 7.46
CA ARG A 151 -3.59 18.03 6.91
C ARG A 151 -4.61 16.96 6.52
N LYS A 152 -4.58 15.82 7.18
CA LYS A 152 -5.54 14.73 6.93
C LYS A 152 -6.79 14.84 7.78
N VAL A 153 -6.69 15.48 8.93
CA VAL A 153 -7.85 15.77 9.83
C VAL A 153 -7.78 17.20 10.32
N MET A 154 -8.93 17.71 10.73
CA MET A 154 -9.05 19.02 11.37
C MET A 154 -9.84 18.85 12.68
N VAL A 155 -9.28 19.36 13.77
CA VAL A 155 -9.93 19.35 15.07
C VAL A 155 -10.46 20.73 15.38
N ARG A 156 -11.74 20.80 15.77
CA ARG A 156 -12.39 22.05 16.21
C ARG A 156 -13.01 21.83 17.58
N THR A 157 -12.92 22.87 18.39
CA THR A 157 -13.64 22.90 19.64
C THR A 157 -15.07 23.41 19.35
N VAL A 158 -16.05 22.63 19.79
CA VAL A 158 -17.45 22.97 19.63
C VAL A 158 -18.03 23.27 21.03
N ASP A 159 -18.53 24.45 21.20
CA ASP A 159 -19.15 24.89 22.47
C ASP A 159 -20.63 24.44 22.56
#